data_7b986c4727c88c85551b254757ecec06
#
_entry.id   7b986c4727c88c85551b254757ecec06
#
_cell.length_a   1.000
_cell.length_b   1.000
_cell.length_c   1.000
_cell.angle_alpha   90.00
_cell.angle_beta   90.00
_cell.angle_gamma   90.00
#
_symmetry.space_group_name_H-M   'P 1'
#
loop_
_entity.id
_entity.type
_entity.pdbx_description
1 polymer ?
#
loop_
_entity_poly.entity_id
_entity_poly.type
_entity_poly.pdbx_seq_one_letter_code
_entity_poly.pdbx_strand_id
1 'polypeptide(L)'
;MLEHHYDRNLETEQRRLSIEQSASSKVSMDGQAVFRFAVRRVPQVIEEVLCINGLSREEIDCYVLHQANQRIVEAVAKRLKEPLGKFPMNLQNYGNTSSASIPILLNELDQSKRLKTGDRIVMAGFGGGLTWGASIAEWI
;
A
#
# COMPACT_ATOMS: atom_id res chain seq x y z
N MET A 1 -7.58 10.80 -8.82
CA MET A 1 -6.28 11.43 -9.17
C MET A 1 -5.17 10.57 -8.62
N LEU A 2 -4.10 10.29 -9.39
CA LEU A 2 -2.96 9.50 -8.95
C LEU A 2 -1.90 10.45 -8.38
N GLU A 3 -1.54 10.27 -7.11
CA GLU A 3 -0.40 10.96 -6.50
C GLU A 3 0.79 10.00 -6.45
N HIS A 4 1.88 10.40 -7.09
CA HIS A 4 3.16 9.72 -7.06
C HIS A 4 4.19 10.59 -6.36
N HIS A 5 4.74 10.09 -5.25
CA HIS A 5 5.79 10.76 -4.53
C HIS A 5 7.13 10.01 -4.68
N TYR A 6 8.17 10.76 -4.98
CA TYR A 6 9.54 10.28 -5.01
C TYR A 6 10.39 11.13 -4.06
N ASP A 7 10.97 10.51 -3.06
CA ASP A 7 11.84 11.19 -2.09
C ASP A 7 13.30 10.99 -2.44
N ARG A 8 13.94 12.03 -2.99
CA ARG A 8 15.36 12.04 -3.36
C ARG A 8 16.31 12.03 -2.15
N ASN A 9 15.82 12.38 -0.96
CA ASN A 9 16.65 12.40 0.26
C ASN A 9 16.87 11.02 0.86
N LEU A 10 16.29 9.97 0.26
CA LEU A 10 16.49 8.58 0.64
C LEU A 10 17.72 7.92 -0.02
N GLU A 11 18.59 8.67 -0.70
CA GLU A 11 19.78 8.12 -1.38
C GLU A 11 20.68 7.29 -0.46
N THR A 12 20.73 7.63 0.83
CA THR A 12 21.47 6.86 1.85
C THR A 12 20.77 5.56 2.26
N GLU A 13 19.45 5.50 2.22
CA GLU A 13 18.69 4.26 2.45
C GLU A 13 18.61 3.41 1.18
N GLN A 14 18.59 4.03 0.00
CA GLN A 14 18.57 3.35 -1.30
C GLN A 14 19.84 2.51 -1.55
N ARG A 15 21.03 2.93 -1.07
CA ARG A 15 22.25 2.12 -1.16
C ARG A 15 22.16 0.76 -0.48
N ARG A 16 21.23 0.58 0.47
CA ARG A 16 20.99 -0.71 1.14
C ARG A 16 20.00 -1.62 0.42
N LEU A 17 19.37 -1.12 -0.64
CA LEU A 17 18.45 -1.88 -1.51
C LEU A 17 19.12 -2.22 -2.86
N SER A 18 20.47 -2.19 -2.93
CA SER A 18 21.20 -2.51 -4.15
C SER A 18 20.97 -3.97 -4.55
N ILE A 19 20.69 -4.17 -5.83
CA ILE A 19 20.81 -5.48 -6.47
C ILE A 19 22.31 -5.73 -6.62
N GLU A 20 22.87 -6.62 -5.80
CA GLU A 20 24.26 -7.06 -6.01
C GLU A 20 24.33 -7.84 -7.32
N GLN A 21 25.09 -7.31 -8.27
CA GLN A 21 25.42 -7.98 -9.53
C GLN A 21 26.47 -9.06 -9.25
N SER A 22 26.03 -10.18 -8.70
CA SER A 22 26.80 -11.41 -8.66
C SER A 22 26.13 -12.47 -9.55
N ALA A 23 26.87 -13.51 -9.93
CA ALA A 23 26.38 -14.58 -10.81
C ALA A 23 25.12 -15.33 -10.30
N SER A 24 24.64 -15.02 -9.10
CA SER A 24 23.30 -15.35 -8.57
C SER A 24 22.65 -14.05 -8.08
N SER A 25 21.97 -13.33 -8.97
CA SER A 25 21.25 -12.09 -8.64
C SER A 25 20.13 -12.39 -7.63
N LYS A 26 20.34 -12.04 -6.37
CA LYS A 26 19.36 -12.15 -5.31
C LYS A 26 18.82 -10.76 -4.99
N VAL A 27 17.53 -10.64 -4.80
CA VAL A 27 16.91 -9.43 -4.24
C VAL A 27 17.29 -9.36 -2.77
N SER A 28 18.01 -8.30 -2.38
CA SER A 28 18.32 -8.01 -0.97
C SER A 28 17.47 -6.83 -0.50
N MET A 29 16.96 -6.91 0.71
CA MET A 29 16.09 -5.89 1.28
C MET A 29 16.31 -5.77 2.79
N ASP A 30 16.49 -4.55 3.31
CA ASP A 30 16.38 -4.28 4.73
C ASP A 30 14.89 -4.19 5.11
N GLY A 31 14.34 -5.30 5.59
CA GLY A 31 12.93 -5.39 5.96
C GLY A 31 12.51 -4.43 7.09
N GLN A 32 13.43 -4.03 7.98
CA GLN A 32 13.15 -3.07 9.03
C GLN A 32 13.06 -1.64 8.48
N ALA A 33 13.95 -1.27 7.58
CA ALA A 33 13.92 0.03 6.91
C ALA A 33 12.63 0.17 6.09
N VAL A 34 12.28 -0.85 5.29
CA VAL A 34 11.04 -0.88 4.52
C VAL A 34 9.80 -0.80 5.41
N PHE A 35 9.78 -1.52 6.55
CA PHE A 35 8.68 -1.43 7.50
C PHE A 35 8.50 -0.02 8.05
N ARG A 36 9.58 0.61 8.56
CA ARG A 36 9.55 1.98 9.07
C ARG A 36 9.08 2.99 8.02
N PHE A 37 9.57 2.83 6.79
CA PHE A 37 9.19 3.64 5.66
C PHE A 37 7.69 3.51 5.35
N ALA A 38 7.20 2.30 5.15
CA ALA A 38 5.81 2.03 4.78
C ALA A 38 4.83 2.56 5.84
N VAL A 39 5.07 2.25 7.12
CA VAL A 39 4.22 2.70 8.24
C VAL A 39 4.18 4.22 8.37
N ARG A 40 5.21 4.92 7.92
CA ARG A 40 5.24 6.39 7.94
C ARG A 40 4.61 6.99 6.69
N ARG A 41 4.99 6.52 5.49
CA ARG A 41 4.64 7.16 4.21
C ARG A 41 3.26 6.78 3.69
N VAL A 42 2.85 5.53 3.86
CA VAL A 42 1.54 5.09 3.34
C VAL A 42 0.38 5.85 3.98
N PRO A 43 0.30 6.04 5.31
CA PRO A 43 -0.75 6.89 5.88
C PRO A 43 -0.71 8.34 5.37
N GLN A 44 0.50 8.92 5.21
CA GLN A 44 0.65 10.29 4.73
C GLN A 44 0.06 10.46 3.33
N VAL A 45 0.44 9.60 2.38
CA VAL A 45 -0.08 9.70 1.00
C VAL A 45 -1.57 9.40 0.91
N ILE A 46 -2.10 8.56 1.80
CA ILE A 46 -3.55 8.34 1.91
C ILE A 46 -4.25 9.63 2.37
N GLU A 47 -3.75 10.28 3.42
CA GLU A 47 -4.31 11.55 3.89
C GLU A 47 -4.20 12.65 2.84
N GLU A 48 -3.09 12.72 2.10
CA GLU A 48 -2.88 13.68 1.02
C GLU A 48 -3.90 13.47 -0.12
N VAL A 49 -4.09 12.24 -0.59
CA VAL A 49 -5.06 11.98 -1.67
C VAL A 49 -6.50 12.21 -1.22
N LEU A 50 -6.83 11.94 0.04
CA LEU A 50 -8.14 12.30 0.61
C LEU A 50 -8.34 13.82 0.62
N CYS A 51 -7.37 14.55 1.13
CA CYS A 51 -7.41 16.02 1.20
C CYS A 51 -7.59 16.66 -0.20
N ILE A 52 -6.82 16.20 -1.20
CA ILE A 52 -6.91 16.70 -2.58
C ILE A 52 -8.30 16.49 -3.18
N ASN A 53 -8.98 15.40 -2.81
CA ASN A 53 -10.31 15.07 -3.30
C ASN A 53 -11.45 15.60 -2.40
N GLY A 54 -11.14 16.32 -1.33
CA GLY A 54 -12.12 16.87 -0.39
C GLY A 54 -12.89 15.81 0.38
N LEU A 55 -12.30 14.63 0.57
CA LEU A 55 -12.90 13.48 1.26
C LEU A 55 -12.35 13.32 2.67
N SER A 56 -13.19 12.84 3.56
CA SER A 56 -12.80 12.41 4.90
C SER A 56 -12.57 10.88 4.94
N ARG A 57 -11.91 10.40 6.00
CA ARG A 57 -11.66 8.96 6.18
C ARG A 57 -12.93 8.15 6.39
N GLU A 58 -13.92 8.77 7.00
CA GLU A 58 -15.24 8.18 7.27
C GLU A 58 -15.99 7.82 5.98
N GLU A 59 -15.72 8.57 4.89
CA GLU A 59 -16.33 8.36 3.59
C GLU A 59 -15.67 7.24 2.77
N ILE A 60 -14.62 6.62 3.28
CA ILE A 60 -13.92 5.51 2.62
C ILE A 60 -14.43 4.19 3.17
N ASP A 61 -14.87 3.32 2.28
CA ASP A 61 -15.41 2.02 2.61
C ASP A 61 -14.33 0.95 2.71
N CYS A 62 -13.27 1.07 1.89
CA CYS A 62 -12.23 0.04 1.81
C CYS A 62 -10.85 0.64 1.49
N TYR A 63 -9.83 0.15 2.19
CA TYR A 63 -8.41 0.48 1.94
C TYR A 63 -7.68 -0.75 1.40
N VAL A 64 -7.40 -0.79 0.12
CA VAL A 64 -6.70 -1.88 -0.56
C VAL A 64 -5.22 -1.54 -0.65
N LEU A 65 -4.45 -2.02 0.31
CA LEU A 65 -3.01 -1.76 0.39
C LEU A 65 -2.21 -2.84 -0.32
N HIS A 66 -1.00 -2.49 -0.78
CA HIS A 66 -0.02 -3.47 -1.21
C HIS A 66 0.20 -4.53 -0.11
N GLN A 67 0.08 -5.80 -0.49
CA GLN A 67 0.14 -6.95 0.40
C GLN A 67 1.59 -7.39 0.66
N ALA A 68 2.40 -6.51 1.26
CA ALA A 68 3.80 -6.81 1.57
C ALA A 68 3.95 -7.61 2.86
N ASN A 69 3.23 -7.21 3.91
CA ASN A 69 3.30 -7.81 5.24
C ASN A 69 2.08 -7.38 6.07
N GLN A 70 1.45 -8.32 6.75
CA GLN A 70 0.29 -8.07 7.60
C GLN A 70 0.53 -6.97 8.65
N ARG A 71 1.71 -6.98 9.31
CA ARG A 71 2.05 -6.00 10.33
C ARG A 71 2.10 -4.56 9.79
N ILE A 72 2.44 -4.39 8.51
CA ILE A 72 2.40 -3.08 7.86
C ILE A 72 0.96 -2.62 7.71
N VAL A 73 0.06 -3.47 7.22
CA VAL A 73 -1.36 -3.16 7.04
C VAL A 73 -2.00 -2.78 8.38
N GLU A 74 -1.76 -3.57 9.43
CA GLU A 74 -2.25 -3.30 10.78
C GLU A 74 -1.73 -1.97 11.35
N ALA A 75 -0.43 -1.68 11.14
CA ALA A 75 0.17 -0.44 11.61
C ALA A 75 -0.37 0.79 10.85
N VAL A 76 -0.64 0.66 9.55
CA VAL A 76 -1.26 1.71 8.74
C VAL A 76 -2.68 1.97 9.22
N ALA A 77 -3.51 0.94 9.39
CA ALA A 77 -4.87 1.06 9.90
C ALA A 77 -4.90 1.77 11.26
N LYS A 78 -4.03 1.35 12.19
CA LYS A 78 -3.89 1.98 13.51
C LYS A 78 -3.50 3.46 13.41
N ARG A 79 -2.60 3.80 12.49
CA ARG A 79 -2.12 5.18 12.33
C ARG A 79 -3.18 6.09 11.71
N LEU A 80 -3.98 5.57 10.79
CA LEU A 80 -5.15 6.25 10.24
C LEU A 80 -6.33 6.31 11.22
N LYS A 81 -6.26 5.56 12.34
CA LYS A 81 -7.33 5.42 13.33
C LYS A 81 -8.62 4.85 12.73
N GLU A 82 -8.46 4.00 11.73
CA GLU A 82 -9.57 3.33 11.07
C GLU A 82 -9.68 1.86 11.53
N PRO A 83 -10.89 1.29 11.55
CA PRO A 83 -11.09 -0.10 11.93
C PRO A 83 -10.40 -1.05 10.93
N LEU A 84 -9.72 -2.07 11.45
CA LEU A 84 -8.99 -3.05 10.62
C LEU A 84 -9.90 -3.76 9.60
N GLY A 85 -11.20 -3.85 9.87
CA GLY A 85 -12.18 -4.40 8.93
C GLY A 85 -12.26 -3.70 7.58
N LYS A 86 -11.88 -2.40 7.51
CA LYS A 86 -11.77 -1.67 6.25
C LYS A 86 -10.48 -2.00 5.46
N PHE A 87 -9.56 -2.78 6.03
CA PHE A 87 -8.26 -3.15 5.44
C PHE A 87 -8.21 -4.64 5.14
N PRO A 88 -8.81 -5.10 4.03
CA PRO A 88 -8.78 -6.51 3.68
C PRO A 88 -7.35 -6.99 3.41
N MET A 89 -7.10 -8.26 3.72
CA MET A 89 -5.82 -8.92 3.52
C MET A 89 -6.03 -10.32 2.95
N ASN A 90 -5.12 -10.73 2.05
CA ASN A 90 -5.07 -12.09 1.49
C ASN A 90 -3.64 -12.67 1.47
N LEU A 91 -2.74 -12.04 2.21
CA LEU A 91 -1.33 -12.46 2.36
C LEU A 91 -1.16 -13.92 2.76
N GLN A 92 -2.06 -14.43 3.58
CA GLN A 92 -2.03 -15.82 4.04
C GLN A 92 -2.21 -16.83 2.91
N ASN A 93 -2.85 -16.41 1.80
CA ASN A 93 -3.11 -17.27 0.65
C ASN A 93 -2.04 -17.13 -0.44
N TYR A 94 -1.55 -15.91 -0.67
CA TYR A 94 -0.70 -15.59 -1.83
C TYR A 94 0.70 -15.09 -1.47
N GLY A 95 0.92 -14.66 -0.24
CA GLY A 95 2.15 -13.97 0.14
C GLY A 95 2.28 -12.59 -0.52
N ASN A 96 3.51 -12.12 -0.67
CA ASN A 96 3.81 -10.87 -1.36
C ASN A 96 3.93 -11.11 -2.88
N THR A 97 2.90 -10.79 -3.63
CA THR A 97 2.84 -10.90 -5.10
C THR A 97 3.26 -9.62 -5.82
N SER A 98 4.05 -8.76 -5.16
CA SER A 98 4.56 -7.51 -5.77
C SER A 98 3.43 -6.60 -6.26
N SER A 99 3.54 -6.07 -7.49
CA SER A 99 2.53 -5.19 -8.11
C SER A 99 1.18 -5.87 -8.32
N ALA A 100 1.13 -7.19 -8.41
CA ALA A 100 -0.12 -7.94 -8.58
C ALA A 100 -0.96 -8.02 -7.28
N SER A 101 -0.41 -7.65 -6.12
CA SER A 101 -1.10 -7.83 -4.84
C SER A 101 -2.40 -7.03 -4.72
N ILE A 102 -2.42 -5.79 -5.20
CA ILE A 102 -3.62 -4.95 -5.19
C ILE A 102 -4.70 -5.50 -6.15
N PRO A 103 -4.42 -5.76 -7.44
CA PRO A 103 -5.45 -6.27 -8.35
C PRO A 103 -5.94 -7.67 -7.97
N ILE A 104 -5.11 -8.55 -7.41
CA ILE A 104 -5.57 -9.84 -6.90
C ILE A 104 -6.57 -9.65 -5.75
N LEU A 105 -6.25 -8.78 -4.80
CA LEU A 105 -7.14 -8.50 -3.68
C LEU A 105 -8.45 -7.87 -4.13
N LEU A 106 -8.41 -6.90 -5.05
CA LEU A 106 -9.62 -6.30 -5.64
C LEU A 106 -10.52 -7.35 -6.30
N ASN A 107 -9.94 -8.25 -7.10
CA ASN A 107 -10.69 -9.33 -7.74
C ASN A 107 -11.37 -10.25 -6.71
N GLU A 108 -10.69 -10.61 -5.62
CA GLU A 108 -11.30 -11.42 -4.56
C GLU A 108 -12.42 -10.69 -3.83
N LEU A 109 -12.26 -9.41 -3.56
CA LEU A 109 -13.28 -8.58 -2.92
C LEU A 109 -14.53 -8.47 -3.80
N ASP A 110 -14.34 -8.32 -5.11
CA ASP A 110 -15.45 -8.30 -6.07
C ASP A 110 -16.16 -9.67 -6.16
N GLN A 111 -15.41 -10.75 -6.36
CA GLN A 111 -15.98 -12.10 -6.43
C GLN A 111 -16.72 -12.49 -5.16
N SER A 112 -16.23 -12.08 -3.99
CA SER A 112 -16.89 -12.32 -2.71
C SER A 112 -18.02 -11.36 -2.39
N LYS A 113 -18.33 -10.41 -3.30
CA LYS A 113 -19.36 -9.37 -3.12
C LYS A 113 -19.15 -8.49 -1.88
N ARG A 114 -17.90 -8.34 -1.47
CA ARG A 114 -17.51 -7.42 -0.38
C ARG A 114 -17.47 -5.97 -0.86
N LEU A 115 -17.19 -5.74 -2.14
CA LEU A 115 -17.33 -4.43 -2.78
C LEU A 115 -18.71 -4.30 -3.40
N LYS A 116 -19.30 -3.12 -3.26
CA LYS A 116 -20.60 -2.75 -3.79
C LYS A 116 -20.46 -1.52 -4.67
N THR A 117 -21.31 -1.43 -5.69
CA THR A 117 -21.41 -0.20 -6.49
C THR A 117 -21.59 1.03 -5.59
N GLY A 118 -20.76 2.03 -5.79
CA GLY A 118 -20.71 3.24 -4.99
C GLY A 118 -19.71 3.23 -3.85
N ASP A 119 -19.12 2.07 -3.49
CA ASP A 119 -18.08 2.02 -2.46
C ASP A 119 -16.85 2.84 -2.90
N ARG A 120 -16.34 3.68 -2.01
CA ARG A 120 -15.11 4.43 -2.21
C ARG A 120 -13.93 3.65 -1.69
N ILE A 121 -12.99 3.40 -2.58
CA ILE A 121 -11.81 2.58 -2.34
C ILE A 121 -10.57 3.44 -2.42
N VAL A 122 -9.73 3.38 -1.38
CA VAL A 122 -8.36 3.90 -1.44
C VAL A 122 -7.43 2.73 -1.75
N MET A 123 -6.65 2.85 -2.81
CA MET A 123 -5.55 1.93 -3.13
C MET A 123 -4.23 2.61 -2.79
N ALA A 124 -3.33 1.92 -2.09
CA ALA A 124 -2.01 2.45 -1.80
C ALA A 124 -0.93 1.39 -1.89
N GLY A 125 0.16 1.74 -2.56
CA GLY A 125 1.32 0.89 -2.77
C GLY A 125 2.63 1.57 -2.44
N PHE A 126 3.66 0.76 -2.22
CA PHE A 126 5.03 1.18 -2.02
C PHE A 126 5.98 0.08 -2.48
N GLY A 127 7.21 0.43 -2.80
CA GLY A 127 8.18 -0.56 -3.28
C GLY A 127 9.56 0.00 -3.53
N GLY A 128 10.29 -0.71 -4.38
CA GLY A 128 11.66 -0.37 -4.75
C GLY A 128 11.78 1.05 -5.27
N GLY A 129 12.85 1.68 -4.86
CA GLY A 129 13.05 3.07 -5.21
C GLY A 129 13.67 3.88 -4.08
N LEU A 130 13.10 4.08 -2.89
CA LEU A 130 11.75 3.75 -2.46
C LEU A 130 10.71 4.66 -3.11
N THR A 131 9.65 4.08 -3.62
CA THR A 131 8.52 4.80 -4.20
C THR A 131 7.23 4.43 -3.48
N TRP A 132 6.27 5.32 -3.48
CA TRP A 132 4.95 5.10 -2.89
C TRP A 132 3.91 5.96 -3.60
N GLY A 133 2.67 5.56 -3.52
CA GLY A 133 1.56 6.31 -4.09
C GLY A 133 0.22 5.81 -3.58
N ALA A 134 -0.80 6.64 -3.74
CA ALA A 134 -2.18 6.27 -3.47
C ALA A 134 -3.11 6.81 -4.55
N SER A 135 -4.27 6.17 -4.68
CA SER A 135 -5.35 6.61 -5.55
C SER A 135 -6.70 6.33 -4.90
N ILE A 136 -7.72 7.06 -5.31
CA ILE A 136 -9.11 6.82 -4.91
C ILE A 136 -9.89 6.41 -6.15
N ALA A 137 -10.77 5.43 -5.99
CA ALA A 137 -11.73 5.01 -7.00
C ALA A 137 -13.11 4.82 -6.36
N GLU A 138 -14.16 5.02 -7.13
CA GLU A 138 -15.50 4.55 -6.81
C GLU A 138 -15.72 3.23 -7.53
N TRP A 139 -16.24 2.23 -6.81
CA TRP A 139 -16.52 0.91 -7.36
C TRP A 139 -17.82 0.95 -8.16
N ILE A 140 -17.82 0.39 -9.38
CA ILE A 140 -18.95 0.41 -10.32
C ILE A 140 -19.53 -0.96 -10.56
#